data_9f8718ad2b6435750520b7f33a30a2b9
#
_entry.id   9f8718ad2b6435750520b7f33a30a2b9
#
_cell.length_a   1.000
_cell.length_b   1.000
_cell.length_c   1.000
_cell.angle_alpha   90.00
_cell.angle_beta   90.00
_cell.angle_gamma   90.00
#
_symmetry.space_group_name_H-M   'P 1'
#
loop_
_entity.id
_entity.type
_entity.pdbx_description
1 polymer ?
#
loop_
_entity_poly.entity_id
_entity_poly.type
_entity_poly.pdbx_seq_one_letter_code
_entity_poly.pdbx_strand_id
1 'polypeptide(L)'
;MKRRSLYKKNVSKTGFLSFFFSFLNENMYFCIQYTVFNYLIELSKMKKSLLQKARAQYQPKLPKGLKGAVSVKEGAPTQSVGDQEEIKKLFPNTYGMPLIEFVPGEESANCKMNVGVILSGGQAPGGHNVICGIFDAVKKMNPENKVYGFLMGPGGLVDHKYMELTPEFVDDYRNTGGFDMIGSGRTKLEKVDQFEKGLEILRKLDIKAVVI
;
A
#
# COMPACT_ATOMS: atom_id res chain seq x y z
N MET A 1 -72.68 2.09 -10.09
CA MET A 1 -71.60 3.10 -10.23
C MET A 1 -70.87 3.20 -8.89
N LYS A 2 -69.71 2.61 -8.74
CA LYS A 2 -68.85 2.74 -7.55
C LYS A 2 -67.46 3.16 -8.01
N ARG A 3 -67.08 4.40 -7.67
CA ARG A 3 -65.74 4.94 -7.90
C ARG A 3 -64.76 4.32 -6.94
N ARG A 4 -63.70 3.68 -7.43
CA ARG A 4 -62.53 3.26 -6.67
C ARG A 4 -61.58 4.43 -6.52
N SER A 5 -61.35 4.86 -5.27
CA SER A 5 -60.33 5.81 -4.88
C SER A 5 -58.98 5.13 -4.86
N LEU A 6 -58.03 5.59 -5.67
CA LEU A 6 -56.64 5.18 -5.68
C LEU A 6 -55.89 5.99 -4.60
N TYR A 7 -55.54 5.34 -3.51
CA TYR A 7 -54.61 5.89 -2.52
C TYR A 7 -53.19 5.91 -3.08
N LYS A 8 -52.73 7.06 -3.50
CA LYS A 8 -51.30 7.31 -3.72
C LYS A 8 -50.62 7.47 -2.36
N LYS A 9 -49.87 6.45 -1.90
CA LYS A 9 -48.94 6.62 -0.80
C LYS A 9 -47.75 7.43 -1.31
N ASN A 10 -47.66 8.69 -0.91
CA ASN A 10 -46.46 9.50 -1.00
C ASN A 10 -45.43 8.92 0.03
N VAL A 11 -44.51 8.06 -0.42
CA VAL A 11 -43.32 7.72 0.36
C VAL A 11 -42.36 8.90 0.18
N SER A 12 -42.14 9.68 1.26
CA SER A 12 -41.23 10.79 1.23
C SER A 12 -39.82 10.27 0.92
N LYS A 13 -39.11 10.94 0.02
CA LYS A 13 -37.73 10.62 -0.35
C LYS A 13 -36.76 10.54 0.86
N THR A 14 -37.09 11.22 1.95
CA THR A 14 -36.34 11.24 3.21
C THR A 14 -36.46 9.93 4.00
N GLY A 15 -37.62 9.25 3.97
CA GLY A 15 -37.83 7.96 4.63
C GLY A 15 -37.07 6.81 3.96
N PHE A 16 -36.92 6.86 2.64
CA PHE A 16 -36.17 5.86 1.88
C PHE A 16 -34.65 5.97 2.13
N LEU A 17 -34.12 7.17 2.22
CA LEU A 17 -32.71 7.41 2.55
C LEU A 17 -32.37 7.01 4.00
N SER A 18 -33.24 7.30 4.97
CA SER A 18 -32.98 6.95 6.38
C SER A 18 -33.04 5.44 6.60
N PHE A 19 -33.93 4.73 5.90
CA PHE A 19 -34.02 3.27 5.94
C PHE A 19 -32.79 2.62 5.26
N PHE A 20 -32.28 3.21 4.21
CA PHE A 20 -31.09 2.75 3.51
C PHE A 20 -29.81 2.95 4.37
N PHE A 21 -29.70 4.05 5.07
CA PHE A 21 -28.57 4.33 5.98
C PHE A 21 -28.59 3.50 7.26
N SER A 22 -29.74 3.11 7.78
CA SER A 22 -29.86 2.31 8.99
C SER A 22 -29.50 0.82 8.79
N PHE A 23 -29.45 0.35 7.55
CA PHE A 23 -29.10 -1.05 7.20
C PHE A 23 -27.65 -1.21 6.74
N LEU A 24 -26.90 -0.11 6.69
CA LEU A 24 -25.49 -0.10 6.34
C LEU A 24 -24.61 -0.50 7.52
N ASN A 25 -24.60 -1.79 7.83
CA ASN A 25 -23.57 -2.39 8.68
C ASN A 25 -22.19 -2.19 8.02
N GLU A 26 -21.10 -2.06 8.80
CA GLU A 26 -19.73 -1.79 8.31
C GLU A 26 -19.28 -2.68 7.13
N ASN A 27 -19.81 -3.90 7.06
CA ASN A 27 -19.58 -4.83 5.96
C ASN A 27 -20.15 -4.35 4.61
N MET A 28 -21.20 -3.55 4.59
CA MET A 28 -21.82 -3.06 3.37
C MET A 28 -21.12 -1.81 2.83
N TYR A 29 -20.54 -0.97 3.71
CA TYR A 29 -19.62 0.10 3.30
C TYR A 29 -18.41 -0.47 2.55
N PHE A 30 -17.87 -1.58 3.04
CA PHE A 30 -16.77 -2.26 2.38
C PHE A 30 -17.17 -2.87 1.03
N CYS A 31 -18.34 -3.50 0.94
CA CYS A 31 -18.87 -4.00 -0.35
C CYS A 31 -19.07 -2.87 -1.36
N ILE A 32 -19.58 -1.73 -0.92
CA ILE A 32 -19.77 -0.56 -1.81
C ILE A 32 -18.41 0.00 -2.23
N GLN A 33 -17.45 0.16 -1.33
CA GLN A 33 -16.10 0.59 -1.67
C GLN A 33 -15.39 -0.41 -2.60
N TYR A 34 -15.52 -1.71 -2.35
CA TYR A 34 -14.96 -2.75 -3.19
C TYR A 34 -15.63 -2.79 -4.58
N THR A 35 -16.94 -2.59 -4.66
CA THR A 35 -17.69 -2.51 -5.92
C THR A 35 -17.35 -1.24 -6.69
N VAL A 36 -17.24 -0.09 -6.01
CA VAL A 36 -16.79 1.17 -6.62
C VAL A 36 -15.33 1.06 -7.08
N PHE A 37 -14.48 0.43 -6.30
CA PHE A 37 -13.08 0.18 -6.66
C PHE A 37 -12.96 -0.73 -7.89
N ASN A 38 -13.71 -1.83 -7.94
CA ASN A 38 -13.76 -2.70 -9.13
C ASN A 38 -14.38 -2.01 -10.35
N TYR A 39 -15.41 -1.16 -10.14
CA TYR A 39 -15.98 -0.35 -11.21
C TYR A 39 -14.98 0.70 -11.73
N LEU A 40 -14.18 1.30 -10.86
CA LEU A 40 -13.09 2.20 -11.25
C LEU A 40 -11.97 1.46 -11.98
N ILE A 41 -11.69 0.21 -11.62
CA ILE A 41 -10.77 -0.67 -12.38
C ILE A 41 -11.32 -0.97 -13.77
N GLU A 42 -12.61 -1.27 -13.88
CA GLU A 42 -13.26 -1.47 -15.19
C GLU A 42 -13.28 -0.17 -16.04
N LEU A 43 -13.50 0.99 -15.40
CA LEU A 43 -13.37 2.29 -16.08
C LEU A 43 -11.91 2.60 -16.49
N SER A 44 -10.91 2.07 -15.77
CA SER A 44 -9.49 2.24 -16.14
C SER A 44 -9.09 1.44 -17.39
N LYS A 45 -9.87 0.45 -17.78
CA LYS A 45 -9.74 -0.21 -19.10
C LYS A 45 -10.16 0.70 -20.26
N MET A 46 -10.68 1.90 -19.98
CA MET A 46 -10.87 2.94 -20.97
C MET A 46 -9.51 3.33 -21.59
N LYS A 47 -9.52 3.58 -22.89
CA LYS A 47 -8.36 3.93 -23.70
C LYS A 47 -7.45 4.94 -22.98
N LYS A 48 -6.24 4.53 -22.57
CA LYS A 48 -5.26 5.39 -21.89
C LYS A 48 -5.09 6.68 -22.68
N SER A 49 -5.18 7.82 -22.00
CA SER A 49 -4.98 9.14 -22.60
C SER A 49 -3.53 9.28 -23.10
N LEU A 50 -3.29 10.25 -23.99
CA LEU A 50 -1.93 10.55 -24.48
C LEU A 50 -0.98 10.88 -23.32
N LEU A 51 -1.48 11.58 -22.30
CA LEU A 51 -0.71 11.93 -21.11
C LEU A 51 -0.34 10.70 -20.28
N GLN A 52 -1.28 9.77 -20.07
CA GLN A 52 -1.00 8.50 -19.38
C GLN A 52 0.06 7.67 -20.13
N LYS A 53 -0.04 7.60 -21.46
CA LYS A 53 0.95 6.91 -22.29
C LYS A 53 2.33 7.55 -22.16
N ALA A 54 2.42 8.88 -22.21
CA ALA A 54 3.68 9.61 -22.06
C ALA A 54 4.30 9.41 -20.65
N ARG A 55 3.49 9.45 -19.60
CA ARG A 55 3.94 9.18 -18.22
C ARG A 55 4.48 7.76 -18.07
N ALA A 56 3.80 6.76 -18.61
CA ALA A 56 4.23 5.37 -18.53
C ALA A 56 5.60 5.13 -19.19
N GLN A 57 5.98 5.94 -20.17
CA GLN A 57 7.28 5.85 -20.85
C GLN A 57 8.43 6.51 -20.07
N TYR A 58 8.13 7.36 -19.09
CA TYR A 58 9.17 8.01 -18.30
C TYR A 58 9.93 6.98 -17.46
N GLN A 59 11.27 7.01 -17.57
CA GLN A 59 12.18 6.21 -16.78
C GLN A 59 12.94 7.11 -15.79
N PRO A 60 12.85 6.87 -14.48
CA PRO A 60 13.57 7.66 -13.50
C PRO A 60 15.08 7.45 -13.63
N LYS A 61 15.85 8.53 -13.46
CA LYS A 61 17.31 8.44 -13.41
C LYS A 61 17.76 7.91 -12.05
N LEU A 62 18.20 6.68 -12.01
CA LEU A 62 18.74 6.11 -10.79
C LEU A 62 20.16 6.66 -10.50
N PRO A 63 20.51 6.91 -9.22
CA PRO A 63 21.86 7.15 -8.79
C PRO A 63 22.80 6.02 -9.23
N LYS A 64 24.08 6.34 -9.46
CA LYS A 64 25.06 5.33 -9.93
C LYS A 64 25.12 4.09 -9.05
N GLY A 65 25.09 4.27 -7.72
CA GLY A 65 25.14 3.18 -6.75
C GLY A 65 23.90 2.27 -6.73
N LEU A 66 22.79 2.66 -7.40
CA LEU A 66 21.53 1.91 -7.44
C LEU A 66 21.19 1.34 -8.82
N LYS A 67 22.13 1.41 -9.78
CA LYS A 67 21.89 0.95 -11.16
C LYS A 67 21.97 -0.56 -11.37
N GLY A 68 22.56 -1.28 -10.42
CA GLY A 68 22.75 -2.73 -10.48
C GLY A 68 22.41 -3.39 -9.15
N ALA A 69 22.97 -4.56 -8.95
CA ALA A 69 22.95 -5.19 -7.63
C ALA A 69 23.68 -4.29 -6.64
N VAL A 70 23.13 -4.20 -5.43
CA VAL A 70 23.62 -3.30 -4.39
C VAL A 70 24.06 -4.13 -3.18
N SER A 71 25.24 -3.84 -2.71
CA SER A 71 25.75 -4.33 -1.42
C SER A 71 25.82 -3.19 -0.41
N VAL A 72 25.91 -3.55 0.85
CA VAL A 72 26.03 -2.61 1.95
C VAL A 72 27.45 -2.63 2.46
N LYS A 73 28.07 -1.46 2.57
CA LYS A 73 29.37 -1.28 3.23
C LYS A 73 29.16 -0.46 4.49
N GLU A 74 29.63 -0.98 5.62
CA GLU A 74 29.65 -0.24 6.87
C GLU A 74 30.82 0.75 6.89
N GLY A 75 30.51 1.98 7.23
CA GLY A 75 31.47 3.06 7.42
C GLY A 75 31.84 3.27 8.89
N ALA A 76 32.19 4.50 9.24
CA ALA A 76 32.53 4.85 10.62
C ALA A 76 31.29 4.82 11.54
N PRO A 77 31.45 4.47 12.82
CA PRO A 77 30.41 4.62 13.82
C PRO A 77 29.96 6.06 13.94
N THR A 78 28.64 6.25 14.13
CA THR A 78 28.05 7.58 14.32
C THR A 78 28.02 7.97 15.78
N GLN A 79 28.02 9.28 16.04
CA GLN A 79 27.85 9.84 17.39
C GLN A 79 26.82 10.98 17.32
N SER A 80 26.08 11.17 18.41
CA SER A 80 25.24 12.35 18.54
C SER A 80 26.09 13.62 18.71
N VAL A 81 25.57 14.76 18.25
CA VAL A 81 26.25 16.05 18.35
C VAL A 81 26.29 16.56 19.80
N GLY A 82 25.29 16.24 20.62
CA GLY A 82 25.22 16.57 22.04
C GLY A 82 24.67 15.41 22.86
N ASP A 83 24.72 15.53 24.18
CA ASP A 83 24.13 14.60 25.16
C ASP A 83 24.50 13.12 24.95
N GLN A 84 25.69 12.87 24.47
CA GLN A 84 26.14 11.55 24.00
C GLN A 84 25.95 10.45 25.06
N GLU A 85 26.33 10.69 26.31
CA GLU A 85 26.21 9.70 27.37
C GLU A 85 24.75 9.39 27.75
N GLU A 86 23.89 10.40 27.71
CA GLU A 86 22.45 10.21 27.97
C GLU A 86 21.77 9.47 26.86
N ILE A 87 22.01 9.84 25.61
CA ILE A 87 21.47 9.18 24.43
C ILE A 87 21.95 7.71 24.37
N LYS A 88 23.22 7.46 24.68
CA LYS A 88 23.76 6.10 24.76
C LYS A 88 23.06 5.25 25.81
N LYS A 89 22.76 5.82 26.99
CA LYS A 89 21.99 5.12 28.03
C LYS A 89 20.57 4.79 27.60
N LEU A 90 19.89 5.76 26.96
CA LEU A 90 18.48 5.62 26.54
C LEU A 90 18.34 4.69 25.33
N PHE A 91 19.32 4.68 24.44
CA PHE A 91 19.28 3.94 23.17
C PHE A 91 20.51 3.04 22.96
N PRO A 92 20.79 2.10 23.89
CA PRO A 92 22.03 1.33 23.89
C PRO A 92 22.21 0.45 22.64
N ASN A 93 21.10 0.05 22.01
CA ASN A 93 21.11 -0.85 20.85
C ASN A 93 21.23 -0.11 19.51
N THR A 94 21.07 1.21 19.48
CA THR A 94 21.07 2.02 18.26
C THR A 94 22.12 3.12 18.26
N TYR A 95 22.65 3.47 19.43
CA TYR A 95 23.73 4.45 19.54
C TYR A 95 25.04 3.89 18.96
N GLY A 96 25.70 4.69 18.15
CA GLY A 96 26.99 4.31 17.57
C GLY A 96 26.89 3.38 16.34
N MET A 97 25.67 3.14 15.82
CA MET A 97 25.51 2.40 14.57
C MET A 97 26.30 3.07 13.43
N PRO A 98 26.97 2.27 12.58
CA PRO A 98 27.79 2.82 11.50
C PRO A 98 26.95 3.50 10.41
N LEU A 99 27.57 4.43 9.69
CA LEU A 99 27.04 4.91 8.42
C LEU A 99 26.97 3.76 7.43
N ILE A 100 25.88 3.68 6.69
CA ILE A 100 25.71 2.67 5.67
C ILE A 100 25.86 3.31 4.29
N GLU A 101 26.77 2.77 3.50
CA GLU A 101 26.97 3.15 2.08
C GLU A 101 26.46 2.04 1.16
N PHE A 102 25.68 2.42 0.15
CA PHE A 102 25.34 1.50 -0.92
C PHE A 102 26.45 1.49 -1.97
N VAL A 103 27.02 0.32 -2.17
CA VAL A 103 28.08 0.07 -3.15
C VAL A 103 27.63 -0.96 -4.18
N PRO A 104 28.24 -1.00 -5.38
CA PRO A 104 27.96 -2.10 -6.32
C PRO A 104 28.21 -3.45 -5.66
N GLY A 105 27.23 -4.34 -5.79
CA GLY A 105 27.28 -5.69 -5.23
C GLY A 105 27.16 -6.75 -6.33
N GLU A 106 27.25 -8.00 -5.93
CA GLU A 106 26.96 -9.13 -6.80
C GLU A 106 25.45 -9.31 -6.91
N GLU A 107 24.96 -9.74 -8.08
CA GLU A 107 23.57 -10.08 -8.23
C GLU A 107 23.21 -11.22 -7.28
N SER A 108 22.31 -10.96 -6.35
CA SER A 108 21.81 -12.00 -5.45
C SER A 108 21.07 -13.04 -6.27
N ALA A 109 21.37 -14.31 -6.00
CA ALA A 109 20.65 -15.42 -6.59
C ALA A 109 19.13 -15.24 -6.40
N ASN A 110 18.39 -15.69 -7.42
CA ASN A 110 16.95 -15.81 -7.55
C ASN A 110 16.25 -16.07 -6.20
N CYS A 111 15.94 -15.01 -5.46
CA CYS A 111 15.38 -15.09 -4.10
C CYS A 111 13.85 -15.10 -4.19
N LYS A 112 13.25 -16.18 -3.71
CA LYS A 112 11.79 -16.24 -3.58
C LYS A 112 11.36 -15.46 -2.34
N MET A 113 10.69 -14.33 -2.55
CA MET A 113 10.27 -13.43 -1.48
C MET A 113 9.00 -12.66 -1.86
N ASN A 114 7.89 -12.96 -1.19
CA ASN A 114 6.71 -12.11 -1.29
C ASN A 114 6.85 -10.90 -0.37
N VAL A 115 6.34 -9.75 -0.83
CA VAL A 115 6.43 -8.47 -0.11
C VAL A 115 5.03 -7.88 0.10
N GLY A 116 4.77 -7.39 1.30
CA GLY A 116 3.59 -6.62 1.63
C GLY A 116 3.90 -5.11 1.60
N VAL A 117 2.97 -4.30 1.12
CA VAL A 117 3.08 -2.84 1.12
C VAL A 117 1.88 -2.22 1.82
N ILE A 118 2.15 -1.23 2.68
CA ILE A 118 1.16 -0.48 3.44
C ILE A 118 1.43 1.01 3.26
N LEU A 119 0.42 1.80 2.91
CA LEU A 119 0.51 3.25 2.95
C LEU A 119 -0.09 3.74 4.27
N SER A 120 0.77 4.12 5.21
CA SER A 120 0.38 4.57 6.54
C SER A 120 0.34 6.10 6.63
N GLY A 121 -0.65 6.63 7.33
CA GLY A 121 -0.81 8.06 7.56
C GLY A 121 -1.75 8.76 6.59
N GLY A 122 -1.53 10.06 6.40
CA GLY A 122 -2.26 10.88 5.42
C GLY A 122 -1.69 10.71 4.02
N GLN A 123 -2.44 11.15 3.02
CA GLN A 123 -1.98 11.13 1.64
C GLN A 123 -0.76 12.06 1.44
N ALA A 124 0.22 11.58 0.70
CA ALA A 124 1.42 12.29 0.34
C ALA A 124 1.77 12.02 -1.15
N PRO A 125 2.47 12.95 -1.84
CA PRO A 125 2.89 12.68 -3.21
C PRO A 125 3.91 11.54 -3.29
N GLY A 126 3.81 10.72 -4.35
CA GLY A 126 4.83 9.73 -4.71
C GLY A 126 4.60 8.30 -4.22
N GLY A 127 3.54 8.02 -3.46
CA GLY A 127 3.24 6.65 -3.00
C GLY A 127 3.12 5.64 -4.15
N HIS A 128 2.47 6.02 -5.25
CA HIS A 128 2.39 5.17 -6.43
C HIS A 128 3.77 4.81 -6.99
N ASN A 129 4.69 5.78 -7.03
CA ASN A 129 6.03 5.57 -7.57
C ASN A 129 6.85 4.63 -6.66
N VAL A 130 6.66 4.73 -5.34
CA VAL A 130 7.29 3.82 -4.37
C VAL A 130 6.80 2.40 -4.58
N ILE A 131 5.49 2.20 -4.69
CA ILE A 131 4.90 0.87 -4.93
C ILE A 131 5.37 0.31 -6.28
N CYS A 132 5.36 1.10 -7.36
CA CYS A 132 5.87 0.67 -8.66
C CYS A 132 7.35 0.25 -8.58
N GLY A 133 8.18 1.02 -7.87
CA GLY A 133 9.60 0.69 -7.69
C GLY A 133 9.83 -0.60 -6.90
N ILE A 134 9.08 -0.82 -5.84
CA ILE A 134 9.09 -2.07 -5.05
C ILE A 134 8.66 -3.24 -5.94
N PHE A 135 7.55 -3.09 -6.67
CA PHE A 135 7.02 -4.10 -7.55
C PHE A 135 8.05 -4.52 -8.61
N ASP A 136 8.64 -3.54 -9.31
CA ASP A 136 9.65 -3.79 -10.34
C ASP A 136 10.89 -4.51 -9.77
N ALA A 137 11.37 -4.07 -8.60
CA ALA A 137 12.53 -4.67 -7.94
C ALA A 137 12.24 -6.13 -7.52
N VAL A 138 11.08 -6.38 -6.92
CA VAL A 138 10.66 -7.71 -6.45
C VAL A 138 10.48 -8.67 -7.64
N LYS A 139 9.87 -8.19 -8.73
CA LYS A 139 9.69 -8.99 -9.96
C LYS A 139 11.00 -9.22 -10.71
N LYS A 140 11.93 -8.25 -10.68
CA LYS A 140 13.28 -8.42 -11.23
C LYS A 140 14.08 -9.47 -10.46
N MET A 141 13.92 -9.51 -9.14
CA MET A 141 14.59 -10.50 -8.29
C MET A 141 14.13 -11.93 -8.60
N ASN A 142 12.82 -12.13 -8.73
CA ASN A 142 12.21 -13.39 -9.18
C ASN A 142 10.82 -13.09 -9.75
N PRO A 143 10.52 -13.45 -11.01
CA PRO A 143 9.20 -13.22 -11.63
C PRO A 143 8.03 -13.89 -10.90
N GLU A 144 8.27 -14.96 -10.14
CA GLU A 144 7.25 -15.65 -9.34
C GLU A 144 6.90 -14.91 -8.03
N ASN A 145 7.75 -13.98 -7.60
CA ASN A 145 7.51 -13.20 -6.40
C ASN A 145 6.23 -12.38 -6.52
N LYS A 146 5.52 -12.26 -5.41
CA LYS A 146 4.27 -11.51 -5.33
C LYS A 146 4.43 -10.27 -4.45
N VAL A 147 3.73 -9.22 -4.84
CA VAL A 147 3.60 -8.01 -4.04
C VAL A 147 2.13 -7.85 -3.66
N TYR A 148 1.87 -7.71 -2.38
CA TYR A 148 0.52 -7.54 -1.83
C TYR A 148 0.36 -6.12 -1.28
N GLY A 149 -0.65 -5.41 -1.73
CA GLY A 149 -1.05 -4.13 -1.15
C GLY A 149 -2.11 -4.33 -0.08
N PHE A 150 -1.84 -3.91 1.16
CA PHE A 150 -2.85 -3.90 2.23
C PHE A 150 -3.69 -2.64 2.10
N LEU A 151 -5.00 -2.82 2.00
CA LEU A 151 -5.93 -1.75 1.66
C LEU A 151 -6.21 -0.83 2.86
N MET A 152 -6.26 0.47 2.60
CA MET A 152 -6.61 1.50 3.59
C MET A 152 -5.65 1.54 4.79
N GLY A 153 -4.36 1.29 4.53
CA GLY A 153 -3.30 1.42 5.53
C GLY A 153 -3.17 0.23 6.48
N PRO A 154 -2.64 0.43 7.69
CA PRO A 154 -2.38 -0.66 8.65
C PRO A 154 -3.64 -1.43 9.07
N GLY A 155 -4.83 -0.83 8.99
CA GLY A 155 -6.09 -1.51 9.23
C GLY A 155 -6.30 -2.68 8.27
N GLY A 156 -5.87 -2.57 7.02
CA GLY A 156 -5.96 -3.66 6.05
C GLY A 156 -5.18 -4.91 6.44
N LEU A 157 -4.05 -4.74 7.12
CA LEU A 157 -3.27 -5.86 7.65
C LEU A 157 -4.06 -6.61 8.75
N VAL A 158 -4.64 -5.87 9.69
CA VAL A 158 -5.41 -6.43 10.82
C VAL A 158 -6.73 -7.08 10.36
N ASP A 159 -7.38 -6.45 9.39
CA ASP A 159 -8.67 -6.90 8.86
C ASP A 159 -8.53 -7.92 7.72
N HIS A 160 -7.31 -8.30 7.37
CA HIS A 160 -6.99 -9.18 6.25
C HIS A 160 -7.54 -8.68 4.89
N LYS A 161 -7.54 -7.34 4.72
CA LYS A 161 -8.00 -6.66 3.49
C LYS A 161 -6.79 -6.32 2.62
N TYR A 162 -6.58 -7.09 1.59
CA TYR A 162 -5.42 -6.95 0.70
C TYR A 162 -5.77 -7.32 -0.73
N MET A 163 -4.88 -6.95 -1.64
CA MET A 163 -4.92 -7.38 -3.03
C MET A 163 -3.52 -7.77 -3.50
N GLU A 164 -3.42 -8.74 -4.39
CA GLU A 164 -2.20 -9.00 -5.13
C GLU A 164 -2.05 -7.92 -6.21
N LEU A 165 -0.90 -7.28 -6.26
CA LEU A 165 -0.60 -6.27 -7.28
C LEU A 165 -0.15 -6.99 -8.55
N THR A 166 -0.85 -6.73 -9.67
CA THR A 166 -0.49 -7.28 -10.98
C THR A 166 0.24 -6.23 -11.82
N PRO A 167 1.02 -6.64 -12.86
CA PRO A 167 1.68 -5.70 -13.76
C PRO A 167 0.70 -4.68 -14.36
N GLU A 168 -0.47 -5.14 -14.81
CA GLU A 168 -1.49 -4.30 -15.45
C GLU A 168 -2.01 -3.24 -14.48
N PHE A 169 -2.29 -3.64 -13.24
CA PHE A 169 -2.76 -2.73 -12.20
C PHE A 169 -1.69 -1.70 -11.85
N VAL A 170 -0.44 -2.13 -11.65
CA VAL A 170 0.68 -1.25 -11.30
C VAL A 170 0.97 -0.26 -12.43
N ASP A 171 0.89 -0.69 -13.69
CA ASP A 171 1.15 0.16 -14.86
C ASP A 171 0.13 1.28 -15.04
N ASP A 172 -1.10 1.12 -14.55
CA ASP A 172 -2.11 2.19 -14.58
C ASP A 172 -1.75 3.35 -13.64
N TYR A 173 -0.99 3.09 -12.58
CA TYR A 173 -0.54 4.09 -11.62
C TYR A 173 0.90 4.55 -11.82
N ARG A 174 1.63 3.95 -12.75
CA ARG A 174 3.05 4.25 -13.00
C ARG A 174 3.26 5.72 -13.33
N ASN A 175 4.18 6.36 -12.60
CA ASN A 175 4.55 7.77 -12.74
C ASN A 175 3.40 8.78 -12.55
N THR A 176 2.31 8.38 -11.92
CA THR A 176 1.19 9.29 -11.64
C THR A 176 1.42 10.16 -10.41
N GLY A 177 2.30 9.73 -9.49
CA GLY A 177 2.71 10.51 -8.31
C GLY A 177 1.67 10.61 -7.21
N GLY A 178 0.56 9.86 -7.29
CA GLY A 178 -0.49 9.86 -6.27
C GLY A 178 -0.20 8.93 -5.08
N PHE A 179 -1.21 8.70 -4.24
CA PHE A 179 -1.12 7.94 -3.00
C PHE A 179 -2.35 7.05 -2.72
N ASP A 180 -3.24 6.91 -3.69
CA ASP A 180 -4.55 6.25 -3.52
C ASP A 180 -4.63 4.85 -4.11
N MET A 181 -3.54 4.34 -4.72
CA MET A 181 -3.47 3.03 -5.38
C MET A 181 -4.03 1.88 -4.52
N ILE A 182 -3.67 1.84 -3.25
CA ILE A 182 -4.17 0.89 -2.26
C ILE A 182 -4.89 1.56 -1.09
N GLY A 183 -5.05 2.89 -1.17
CA GLY A 183 -5.55 3.71 -0.08
C GLY A 183 -4.57 3.80 1.09
N SER A 184 -4.78 4.75 1.96
CA SER A 184 -3.96 4.94 3.17
C SER A 184 -4.84 5.03 4.40
N GLY A 185 -4.26 4.82 5.58
CA GLY A 185 -4.99 4.89 6.84
C GLY A 185 -4.10 5.16 8.03
N ARG A 186 -4.72 5.53 9.16
CA ARG A 186 -4.03 5.90 10.41
C ARG A 186 -4.33 4.94 11.56
N THR A 187 -4.71 3.70 11.23
CA THR A 187 -4.92 2.68 12.25
C THR A 187 -3.63 2.44 13.02
N LYS A 188 -3.65 2.63 14.32
CA LYS A 188 -2.52 2.33 15.18
C LYS A 188 -2.50 0.84 15.50
N LEU A 189 -1.34 0.22 15.40
CA LEU A 189 -1.09 -1.15 15.82
C LEU A 189 -0.45 -1.10 17.22
N GLU A 190 -1.25 -1.23 18.26
CA GLU A 190 -0.83 -1.08 19.66
C GLU A 190 -1.15 -2.33 20.50
N LYS A 191 -2.10 -3.15 20.04
CA LYS A 191 -2.59 -4.31 20.78
C LYS A 191 -1.98 -5.61 20.27
N VAL A 192 -1.77 -6.56 21.19
CA VAL A 192 -1.20 -7.88 20.88
C VAL A 192 -2.04 -8.62 19.84
N ASP A 193 -3.37 -8.60 20.00
CA ASP A 193 -4.29 -9.26 19.07
C ASP A 193 -4.21 -8.72 17.63
N GLN A 194 -3.89 -7.41 17.46
CA GLN A 194 -3.67 -6.81 16.14
C GLN A 194 -2.37 -7.35 15.50
N PHE A 195 -1.30 -7.52 16.27
CA PHE A 195 -0.06 -8.11 15.78
C PHE A 195 -0.24 -9.58 15.44
N GLU A 196 -0.98 -10.34 16.24
CA GLU A 196 -1.28 -11.75 15.98
C GLU A 196 -2.04 -11.93 14.66
N LYS A 197 -3.10 -11.15 14.43
CA LYS A 197 -3.85 -11.13 13.17
C LYS A 197 -2.96 -10.74 11.98
N GLY A 198 -2.13 -9.72 12.17
CA GLY A 198 -1.16 -9.30 11.15
C GLY A 198 -0.18 -10.43 10.81
N LEU A 199 0.38 -11.10 11.80
CA LEU A 199 1.29 -12.24 11.59
C LEU A 199 0.61 -13.43 10.92
N GLU A 200 -0.66 -13.70 11.24
CA GLU A 200 -1.44 -14.76 10.61
C GLU A 200 -1.50 -14.56 9.09
N ILE A 201 -1.93 -13.37 8.64
CA ILE A 201 -2.06 -13.09 7.20
C ILE A 201 -0.70 -13.05 6.49
N LEU A 202 0.35 -12.52 7.14
CA LEU A 202 1.68 -12.51 6.55
C LEU A 202 2.21 -13.94 6.33
N ARG A 203 1.99 -14.84 7.29
CA ARG A 203 2.35 -16.26 7.16
C ARG A 203 1.54 -16.96 6.07
N LYS A 204 0.23 -16.71 6.03
CA LYS A 204 -0.68 -17.28 5.01
C LYS A 204 -0.26 -16.91 3.59
N LEU A 205 0.19 -15.68 3.37
CA LEU A 205 0.63 -15.17 2.07
C LEU A 205 2.13 -15.39 1.80
N ASP A 206 2.84 -16.05 2.72
CA ASP A 206 4.29 -16.23 2.66
C ASP A 206 5.07 -14.91 2.46
N ILE A 207 4.60 -13.84 3.10
CA ILE A 207 5.23 -12.52 3.04
C ILE A 207 6.45 -12.52 3.97
N LYS A 208 7.61 -12.17 3.41
CA LYS A 208 8.89 -12.13 4.13
C LYS A 208 9.30 -10.72 4.57
N ALA A 209 8.77 -9.70 3.91
CA ALA A 209 9.04 -8.31 4.23
C ALA A 209 7.79 -7.46 4.07
N VAL A 210 7.63 -6.46 4.93
CA VAL A 210 6.57 -5.45 4.84
C VAL A 210 7.21 -4.08 4.77
N VAL A 211 6.77 -3.28 3.80
CA VAL A 211 7.18 -1.88 3.63
C VAL A 211 6.00 -1.00 4.04
N ILE A 212 6.26 -0.06 4.96
CA ILE A 212 5.25 0.84 5.52
C ILE A 212 5.69 2.29 5.30
#